data_bf58296cebe46f592c5596db0fa910ab
#
_entry.id   bf58296cebe46f592c5596db0fa910ab
#
_cell.length_a   1.000
_cell.length_b   1.000
_cell.length_c   1.000
_cell.angle_alpha   90.00
_cell.angle_beta   90.00
_cell.angle_gamma   90.00
#
_symmetry.space_group_name_H-M   'P 1'
#
loop_
_entity.id
_entity.type
_entity.pdbx_description
1 polymer ?
#
loop_
_entity_poly.entity_id
_entity_poly.type
_entity_poly.pdbx_seq_one_letter_code
_entity_poly.pdbx_strand_id
1 'polypeptide(L)'
;MAPKITSSPTATPPGAATSAGAGTPKDASASKGAGTSNEADGLNLATVVGTVSSDPIHKELPSGSVLIGFSVSVRTAATPAATSLPVVWFDPPAKAAPIERGTNVVVVGRLARRFFRAGGQTQSRTELVAERVEPVRRKATCRRLLDAAGADLASFADDTFA
;
A
#
# COMPACT_ATOMS: atom_id res chain seq x y z
N MET A 1 -29.55 -53.51 -4.43
CA MET A 1 -29.64 -53.62 -2.95
C MET A 1 -29.09 -52.31 -2.39
N ALA A 2 -29.94 -51.36 -2.12
CA ALA A 2 -29.65 -50.31 -1.13
C ALA A 2 -30.00 -50.87 0.26
N PRO A 3 -29.47 -50.37 1.34
CA PRO A 3 -30.01 -49.23 2.05
C PRO A 3 -28.93 -48.40 2.77
N LYS A 4 -29.17 -47.26 3.21
CA LYS A 4 -30.06 -46.52 4.11
C LYS A 4 -29.27 -45.44 4.85
N ILE A 5 -29.59 -44.24 4.63
CA ILE A 5 -29.91 -43.11 5.49
C ILE A 5 -29.70 -43.32 7.00
N THR A 6 -29.03 -42.38 7.64
CA THR A 6 -29.40 -41.81 8.97
C THR A 6 -28.64 -40.50 9.21
N SER A 7 -29.33 -39.39 9.07
CA SER A 7 -29.81 -38.45 10.11
C SER A 7 -28.72 -37.64 10.87
N SER A 8 -28.79 -36.33 10.62
CA SER A 8 -28.26 -35.23 11.43
C SER A 8 -28.72 -35.32 12.90
N PRO A 9 -28.00 -34.59 13.75
CA PRO A 9 -28.74 -33.65 14.57
C PRO A 9 -28.20 -32.23 14.51
N THR A 10 -29.13 -31.37 14.32
CA THR A 10 -29.21 -29.96 14.69
C THR A 10 -28.64 -29.70 16.09
N ALA A 11 -27.75 -28.75 16.21
CA ALA A 11 -27.45 -28.11 17.48
C ALA A 11 -27.50 -26.59 17.30
N THR A 12 -28.50 -26.02 17.90
CA THR A 12 -28.81 -24.62 18.13
C THR A 12 -27.72 -23.91 18.93
N PRO A 13 -27.39 -22.65 18.64
CA PRO A 13 -26.49 -21.85 19.47
C PRO A 13 -27.25 -21.18 20.63
N PRO A 14 -26.66 -21.04 21.79
CA PRO A 14 -27.18 -20.13 22.80
C PRO A 14 -26.40 -18.82 22.88
N GLY A 15 -27.13 -17.74 22.97
CA GLY A 15 -26.80 -16.67 23.87
C GLY A 15 -26.07 -15.47 23.30
N ALA A 16 -26.85 -14.48 22.96
CA ALA A 16 -26.44 -13.07 22.93
C ALA A 16 -25.83 -12.65 24.27
N ALA A 17 -24.71 -11.94 24.22
CA ALA A 17 -24.32 -11.03 25.27
C ALA A 17 -23.78 -9.74 24.63
N THR A 18 -24.59 -8.74 24.74
CA THR A 18 -24.35 -7.31 24.56
C THR A 18 -23.23 -6.86 25.47
N SER A 19 -22.23 -6.18 24.93
CA SER A 19 -21.68 -5.03 25.65
C SER A 19 -20.94 -4.10 24.67
N ALA A 20 -21.45 -2.88 24.66
CA ALA A 20 -20.90 -1.71 24.03
C ALA A 20 -19.49 -1.41 24.51
N GLY A 21 -18.63 -1.07 23.58
CA GLY A 21 -17.31 -0.50 23.83
C GLY A 21 -16.97 0.39 22.65
N ALA A 22 -17.56 1.57 22.61
CA ALA A 22 -17.18 2.63 21.70
C ALA A 22 -15.78 3.11 22.10
N GLY A 23 -14.78 2.68 21.34
CA GLY A 23 -13.44 3.20 21.34
C GLY A 23 -13.20 3.97 20.06
N THR A 24 -13.53 5.25 20.06
CA THR A 24 -13.17 6.22 19.05
C THR A 24 -11.65 6.27 18.94
N PRO A 25 -11.03 6.05 17.79
CA PRO A 25 -9.64 6.44 17.61
C PRO A 25 -9.62 7.97 17.48
N LYS A 26 -9.12 8.58 18.52
CA LYS A 26 -8.88 9.99 18.66
C LYS A 26 -7.88 10.44 17.60
N ASP A 27 -8.24 11.50 16.91
CA ASP A 27 -7.50 12.32 15.98
C ASP A 27 -5.98 12.28 16.17
N ALA A 28 -5.28 11.89 15.11
CA ALA A 28 -3.91 12.32 14.92
C ALA A 28 -3.94 13.78 14.44
N SER A 29 -4.18 14.67 15.38
CA SER A 29 -3.97 16.10 15.23
C SER A 29 -2.51 16.32 14.85
N ALA A 30 -2.29 16.97 13.71
CA ALA A 30 -1.03 17.52 13.31
C ALA A 30 -0.59 18.56 14.34
N SER A 31 0.23 18.17 15.30
CA SER A 31 0.92 19.12 16.16
C SER A 31 2.08 19.72 15.38
N LYS A 32 1.88 20.95 14.93
CA LYS A 32 2.89 21.87 14.47
C LYS A 32 3.76 22.24 15.69
N GLY A 33 4.70 21.36 16.02
CA GLY A 33 5.71 21.61 17.04
C GLY A 33 6.90 22.30 16.37
N ALA A 34 7.03 23.61 16.57
CA ALA A 34 8.28 24.31 16.38
C ALA A 34 9.24 23.85 17.48
N GLY A 35 10.01 22.83 17.19
CA GLY A 35 11.12 22.35 18.01
C GLY A 35 12.36 22.43 17.15
N THR A 36 13.29 23.30 17.50
CA THR A 36 14.66 23.34 17.03
C THR A 36 15.36 22.04 17.44
N SER A 37 15.13 20.98 16.71
CA SER A 37 15.96 19.78 16.74
C SER A 37 16.73 19.76 15.44
N ASN A 38 18.05 19.75 15.55
CA ASN A 38 19.00 19.59 14.48
C ASN A 38 18.99 18.12 13.97
N GLU A 39 17.78 17.60 13.73
CA GLU A 39 17.56 16.32 13.07
C GLU A 39 17.55 16.61 11.58
N ALA A 40 18.53 16.08 10.87
CA ALA A 40 18.55 16.12 9.43
C ALA A 40 17.24 15.48 8.92
N ASP A 41 16.49 16.21 8.11
CA ASP A 41 15.29 15.67 7.47
C ASP A 41 15.66 14.41 6.68
N GLY A 42 15.00 13.31 6.97
CA GLY A 42 15.23 12.05 6.27
C GLY A 42 14.55 12.02 4.90
N LEU A 43 15.13 11.33 3.93
CA LEU A 43 14.50 11.05 2.65
C LEU A 43 13.85 9.65 2.67
N ASN A 44 12.56 9.57 2.31
CA ASN A 44 11.87 8.31 2.11
C ASN A 44 11.28 8.27 0.70
N LEU A 45 12.12 7.97 -0.26
CA LEU A 45 11.80 7.85 -1.68
C LEU A 45 11.98 6.41 -2.13
N ALA A 46 10.96 5.84 -2.75
CA ALA A 46 11.00 4.51 -3.33
C ALA A 46 10.51 4.55 -4.78
N THR A 47 11.31 4.00 -5.68
CA THR A 47 10.95 3.85 -7.09
C THR A 47 11.01 2.39 -7.47
N VAL A 48 9.93 1.88 -8.06
CA VAL A 48 9.81 0.48 -8.44
C VAL A 48 9.28 0.38 -9.86
N VAL A 49 9.93 -0.49 -10.66
CA VAL A 49 9.45 -0.87 -11.98
C VAL A 49 9.17 -2.36 -11.98
N GLY A 50 7.95 -2.75 -12.32
CA GLY A 50 7.55 -4.15 -12.30
C GLY A 50 6.20 -4.40 -12.92
N THR A 51 5.68 -5.62 -12.75
CA THR A 51 4.40 -6.05 -13.29
C THR A 51 3.37 -6.16 -12.18
N VAL A 52 2.18 -5.61 -12.38
CA VAL A 52 1.04 -5.78 -11.47
C VAL A 52 0.69 -7.26 -11.39
N SER A 53 0.83 -7.85 -10.22
CA SER A 53 0.69 -9.31 -10.01
C SER A 53 -0.63 -9.72 -9.37
N SER A 54 -1.38 -8.78 -8.80
CA SER A 54 -2.72 -9.01 -8.27
C SER A 54 -3.75 -8.10 -8.93
N ASP A 55 -5.01 -8.49 -8.90
CA ASP A 55 -6.09 -7.62 -9.32
C ASP A 55 -6.18 -6.42 -8.37
N PRO A 56 -6.27 -5.17 -8.89
CA PRO A 56 -6.40 -4.00 -8.06
C PRO A 56 -7.72 -3.99 -7.30
N ILE A 57 -7.65 -3.72 -6.00
CA ILE A 57 -8.80 -3.63 -5.11
C ILE A 57 -9.07 -2.15 -4.84
N HIS A 58 -10.25 -1.68 -5.26
CA HIS A 58 -10.72 -0.34 -4.99
C HIS A 58 -11.51 -0.33 -3.68
N LYS A 59 -11.18 0.59 -2.80
CA LYS A 59 -11.85 0.75 -1.52
C LYS A 59 -12.11 2.23 -1.24
N GLU A 60 -13.34 2.57 -0.99
CA GLU A 60 -13.71 3.87 -0.44
C GLU A 60 -13.54 3.83 1.09
N LEU A 61 -12.86 4.83 1.62
CA LEU A 61 -12.62 4.98 3.04
C LEU A 61 -13.75 5.82 3.67
N PRO A 62 -14.00 5.68 4.99
CA PRO A 62 -14.99 6.51 5.68
C PRO A 62 -14.73 8.02 5.57
N SER A 63 -13.50 8.41 5.26
CA SER A 63 -13.10 9.80 4.98
C SER A 63 -13.55 10.32 3.62
N GLY A 64 -14.10 9.46 2.75
CA GLY A 64 -14.40 9.77 1.35
C GLY A 64 -13.22 9.60 0.40
N SER A 65 -12.04 9.31 0.91
CA SER A 65 -10.85 9.03 0.09
C SER A 65 -10.96 7.66 -0.58
N VAL A 66 -10.44 7.56 -1.81
CA VAL A 66 -10.34 6.30 -2.55
C VAL A 66 -8.97 5.69 -2.36
N LEU A 67 -8.93 4.40 -2.07
CA LEU A 67 -7.70 3.63 -1.98
C LEU A 67 -7.71 2.54 -3.06
N ILE A 68 -6.62 2.45 -3.83
CA ILE A 68 -6.37 1.34 -4.72
C ILE A 68 -5.21 0.51 -4.16
N GLY A 69 -5.48 -0.75 -3.83
CA GLY A 69 -4.48 -1.70 -3.35
C GLY A 69 -4.16 -2.74 -4.41
N PHE A 70 -2.88 -2.98 -4.69
CA PHE A 70 -2.42 -4.03 -5.59
C PHE A 70 -1.01 -4.48 -5.22
N SER A 71 -0.52 -5.54 -5.87
CA SER A 71 0.85 -6.01 -5.69
C SER A 71 1.63 -5.87 -6.99
N VAL A 72 2.91 -5.50 -6.89
CA VAL A 72 3.84 -5.42 -8.01
C VAL A 72 4.91 -6.49 -7.85
N SER A 73 5.08 -7.32 -8.88
CA SER A 73 6.15 -8.29 -8.97
C SER A 73 7.36 -7.66 -9.65
N VAL A 74 8.49 -7.70 -8.98
CA VAL A 74 9.76 -7.12 -9.44
C VAL A 74 10.76 -8.24 -9.64
N ARG A 75 11.47 -8.20 -10.77
CA ARG A 75 12.63 -9.05 -11.06
C ARG A 75 13.77 -8.16 -11.53
N THR A 76 14.95 -8.41 -11.01
CA THR A 76 16.16 -7.72 -11.43
C THR A 76 17.23 -8.74 -11.81
N ALA A 77 18.28 -8.30 -12.50
CA ALA A 77 19.42 -9.17 -12.79
C ALA A 77 20.07 -9.71 -11.51
N ALA A 78 20.11 -8.90 -10.45
CA ALA A 78 20.64 -9.28 -9.14
C ALA A 78 19.69 -10.20 -8.36
N THR A 79 18.37 -10.15 -8.62
CA THR A 79 17.37 -10.93 -7.92
C THR A 79 16.44 -11.60 -8.94
N PRO A 80 16.85 -12.74 -9.53
CA PRO A 80 16.05 -13.45 -10.56
C PRO A 80 14.73 -13.97 -10.02
N ALA A 81 14.66 -14.31 -8.73
CA ALA A 81 13.41 -14.66 -8.06
C ALA A 81 12.50 -13.41 -7.96
N ALA A 82 11.24 -13.57 -8.33
CA ALA A 82 10.29 -12.46 -8.26
C ALA A 82 10.04 -12.04 -6.81
N THR A 83 10.23 -10.76 -6.52
CA THR A 83 9.83 -10.15 -5.26
C THR A 83 8.48 -9.49 -5.42
N SER A 84 7.52 -9.80 -4.54
CA SER A 84 6.20 -9.17 -4.54
C SER A 84 6.18 -8.04 -3.53
N LEU A 85 5.85 -6.84 -4.00
CA LEU A 85 5.73 -5.64 -3.17
C LEU A 85 4.27 -5.19 -3.15
N PRO A 86 3.65 -5.09 -1.95
CA PRO A 86 2.34 -4.48 -1.82
C PRO A 86 2.40 -2.97 -2.07
N VAL A 87 1.46 -2.47 -2.85
CA VAL A 87 1.32 -1.06 -3.20
C VAL A 87 -0.06 -0.58 -2.78
N VAL A 88 -0.12 0.58 -2.17
CA VAL A 88 -1.36 1.31 -1.87
C VAL A 88 -1.29 2.68 -2.49
N TRP A 89 -2.35 3.07 -3.18
CA TRP A 89 -2.45 4.35 -3.87
C TRP A 89 -3.69 5.08 -3.39
N PHE A 90 -3.49 6.19 -2.71
CA PHE A 90 -4.57 7.03 -2.20
C PHE A 90 -4.92 8.10 -3.21
N ASP A 91 -6.22 8.35 -3.37
CA ASP A 91 -6.81 9.41 -4.17
C ASP A 91 -6.14 9.56 -5.54
N PRO A 92 -6.15 8.50 -6.37
CA PRO A 92 -5.53 8.53 -7.67
C PRO A 92 -6.11 9.67 -8.51
N PRO A 93 -5.30 10.38 -9.30
CA PRO A 93 -5.79 11.44 -10.16
C PRO A 93 -6.89 10.94 -11.10
N ALA A 94 -7.92 11.74 -11.36
CA ALA A 94 -9.03 11.36 -12.25
C ALA A 94 -8.57 10.96 -13.68
N LYS A 95 -7.41 11.46 -14.11
CA LYS A 95 -6.77 11.12 -15.40
C LYS A 95 -5.76 9.98 -15.29
N ALA A 96 -5.68 9.31 -14.15
CA ALA A 96 -4.81 8.14 -13.98
C ALA A 96 -5.15 7.07 -15.02
N ALA A 97 -4.12 6.40 -15.53
CA ALA A 97 -4.36 5.27 -16.40
C ALA A 97 -4.95 4.11 -15.60
N PRO A 98 -5.85 3.33 -16.18
CA PRO A 98 -6.34 2.12 -15.53
C PRO A 98 -5.16 1.16 -15.27
N ILE A 99 -5.13 0.63 -14.06
CA ILE A 99 -4.14 -0.35 -13.62
C ILE A 99 -4.85 -1.69 -13.57
N GLU A 100 -4.31 -2.65 -14.28
CA GLU A 100 -4.84 -4.01 -14.37
C GLU A 100 -3.73 -5.02 -14.10
N ARG A 101 -4.09 -6.20 -13.67
CA ARG A 101 -3.15 -7.32 -13.52
C ARG A 101 -2.43 -7.58 -14.85
N GLY A 102 -1.12 -7.80 -14.79
CA GLY A 102 -0.26 -7.99 -15.96
C GLY A 102 0.29 -6.68 -16.56
N THR A 103 -0.19 -5.52 -16.13
CA THR A 103 0.34 -4.23 -16.61
C THR A 103 1.73 -3.99 -16.03
N ASN A 104 2.68 -3.63 -16.90
CA ASN A 104 3.98 -3.14 -16.47
C ASN A 104 3.86 -1.67 -16.05
N VAL A 105 4.29 -1.36 -14.83
CA VAL A 105 4.15 -0.04 -14.21
C VAL A 105 5.45 0.48 -13.64
N VAL A 106 5.58 1.79 -13.62
CA VAL A 106 6.51 2.55 -12.79
C VAL A 106 5.72 3.09 -11.63
N VAL A 107 6.17 2.84 -10.41
CA VAL A 107 5.59 3.34 -9.17
C VAL A 107 6.63 4.18 -8.45
N VAL A 108 6.29 5.41 -8.11
CA VAL A 108 7.10 6.29 -7.26
C VAL A 108 6.28 6.66 -6.04
N GLY A 109 6.91 6.65 -4.89
CA GLY A 109 6.27 6.94 -3.61
C GLY A 109 7.23 6.70 -2.45
N ARG A 110 6.70 6.34 -1.30
CA ARG A 110 7.46 6.11 -0.07
C ARG A 110 7.14 4.75 0.55
N LEU A 111 8.08 4.20 1.29
CA LEU A 111 7.85 2.99 2.09
C LEU A 111 7.13 3.35 3.39
N ALA A 112 6.15 2.55 3.75
CA ALA A 112 5.45 2.65 5.02
C ALA A 112 5.31 1.27 5.66
N ARG A 113 5.43 1.22 6.98
CA ARG A 113 5.18 0.02 7.76
C ARG A 113 3.85 0.16 8.48
N ARG A 114 2.92 -0.72 8.18
CA ARG A 114 1.63 -0.78 8.87
C ARG A 114 1.62 -1.90 9.89
N PHE A 115 1.04 -1.60 11.04
CA PHE A 115 0.76 -2.59 12.08
C PHE A 115 -0.74 -2.88 12.10
N PHE A 116 -1.10 -4.14 12.18
CA PHE A 116 -2.49 -4.58 12.25
C PHE A 116 -2.61 -5.80 13.16
N ARG A 117 -3.78 -6.01 13.71
CA ARG A 117 -4.06 -7.18 14.52
C ARG A 117 -4.70 -8.26 13.66
N ALA A 118 -4.10 -9.45 13.64
CA ALA A 118 -4.65 -10.64 13.01
C ALA A 118 -4.44 -11.84 13.95
N GLY A 119 -5.50 -12.61 14.18
CA GLY A 119 -5.44 -13.77 15.07
C GLY A 119 -5.00 -13.46 16.51
N GLY A 120 -5.34 -12.28 17.04
CA GLY A 120 -4.96 -11.87 18.39
C GLY A 120 -3.52 -11.38 18.53
N GLN A 121 -2.71 -11.43 17.47
CA GLN A 121 -1.32 -10.97 17.45
C GLN A 121 -1.16 -9.69 16.62
N THR A 122 -0.20 -8.86 17.03
CA THR A 122 0.20 -7.69 16.23
C THR A 122 1.12 -8.16 15.11
N GLN A 123 0.71 -7.93 13.88
CA GLN A 123 1.49 -8.19 12.68
C GLN A 123 1.89 -6.86 12.04
N SER A 124 2.95 -6.88 11.26
CA SER A 124 3.37 -5.71 10.48
C SER A 124 3.59 -6.08 9.02
N ARG A 125 3.29 -5.13 8.14
CA ARG A 125 3.51 -5.25 6.70
C ARG A 125 4.16 -3.98 6.18
N THR A 126 5.22 -4.13 5.42
CA THR A 126 5.81 -3.03 4.67
C THR A 126 5.09 -2.92 3.34
N GLU A 127 4.68 -1.72 2.98
CA GLU A 127 3.98 -1.41 1.73
C GLU A 127 4.57 -0.15 1.10
N LEU A 128 4.46 -0.04 -0.21
CA LEU A 128 4.77 1.17 -0.95
C LEU A 128 3.50 2.04 -1.00
N VAL A 129 3.54 3.20 -0.39
CA VAL A 129 2.49 4.21 -0.54
C VAL A 129 2.82 5.00 -1.80
N ALA A 130 2.08 4.73 -2.87
CA ALA A 130 2.32 5.33 -4.17
C ALA A 130 1.81 6.78 -4.21
N GLU A 131 2.64 7.67 -4.71
CA GLU A 131 2.29 9.04 -5.09
C GLU A 131 1.94 9.11 -6.58
N ARG A 132 2.68 8.34 -7.38
CA ARG A 132 2.48 8.23 -8.82
C ARG A 132 2.59 6.79 -9.28
N VAL A 133 1.67 6.39 -10.15
CA VAL A 133 1.68 5.09 -10.82
C VAL A 133 1.44 5.32 -12.31
N GLU A 134 2.37 4.90 -13.15
CA GLU A 134 2.27 5.07 -14.60
C GLU A 134 2.57 3.76 -15.33
N PRO A 135 1.73 3.36 -16.30
CA PRO A 135 2.05 2.24 -17.18
C PRO A 135 3.28 2.52 -18.03
N VAL A 136 4.19 1.55 -18.12
CA VAL A 136 5.46 1.67 -18.87
C VAL A 136 5.23 2.02 -20.35
N ARG A 137 4.06 1.69 -20.92
CA ARG A 137 3.69 2.09 -22.29
C ARG A 137 3.70 3.60 -22.50
N ARG A 138 3.50 4.40 -21.44
CA ARG A 138 3.59 5.87 -21.45
C ARG A 138 5.04 6.33 -21.24
N LYS A 139 5.93 5.95 -22.14
CA LYS A 139 7.38 6.13 -22.00
C LYS A 139 7.81 7.53 -21.60
N ALA A 140 7.24 8.56 -22.24
CA ALA A 140 7.59 9.96 -21.95
C ALA A 140 7.19 10.38 -20.53
N THR A 141 6.02 9.95 -20.05
CA THR A 141 5.55 10.21 -18.68
C THR A 141 6.39 9.46 -17.66
N CYS A 142 6.69 8.18 -17.92
CA CYS A 142 7.56 7.39 -17.05
C CYS A 142 8.96 8.00 -16.94
N ARG A 143 9.54 8.49 -18.05
CA ARG A 143 10.84 9.13 -18.02
C ARG A 143 10.83 10.39 -17.16
N ARG A 144 9.85 11.28 -17.35
CA ARG A 144 9.72 12.48 -16.50
C ARG A 144 9.54 12.13 -15.01
N LEU A 145 8.79 11.08 -14.73
CA LEU A 145 8.58 10.62 -13.36
C LEU A 145 9.88 10.15 -12.71
N LEU A 146 10.70 9.40 -13.44
CA LEU A 146 12.01 8.93 -12.97
C LEU A 146 13.01 10.07 -12.85
N ASP A 147 13.01 11.01 -13.81
CA ASP A 147 13.87 12.19 -13.78
C ASP A 147 13.54 13.08 -12.56
N ALA A 148 12.25 13.26 -12.25
CA ALA A 148 11.81 13.98 -11.05
C ALA A 148 12.26 13.30 -9.75
N ALA A 149 12.08 11.99 -9.63
CA ALA A 149 12.53 11.22 -8.47
C ALA A 149 14.07 11.28 -8.30
N GLY A 150 14.81 11.30 -9.42
CA GLY A 150 16.25 11.49 -9.41
C GLY A 150 16.67 12.89 -8.95
N ALA A 151 15.91 13.93 -9.35
CA ALA A 151 16.14 15.29 -8.92
C ALA A 151 15.89 15.48 -7.42
N ASP A 152 14.83 14.88 -6.88
CA ASP A 152 14.53 14.91 -5.45
C ASP A 152 15.67 14.27 -4.63
N LEU A 153 16.21 13.15 -5.11
CA LEU A 153 17.36 12.48 -4.49
C LEU A 153 18.62 13.35 -4.55
N ALA A 154 18.89 14.00 -5.68
CA ALA A 154 20.07 14.87 -5.85
C ALA A 154 19.98 16.10 -4.95
N SER A 155 18.81 16.76 -4.91
CA SER A 155 18.59 17.92 -4.04
C SER A 155 18.81 17.57 -2.57
N PHE A 156 18.27 16.43 -2.13
CA PHE A 156 18.49 15.96 -0.76
C PHE A 156 19.97 15.71 -0.46
N ALA A 157 20.72 15.14 -1.41
CA ALA A 157 22.13 14.88 -1.25
C ALA A 157 22.95 16.17 -1.14
N ASP A 158 22.63 17.16 -1.98
CA ASP A 158 23.30 18.47 -1.95
C ASP A 158 23.02 19.22 -0.64
N ASP A 159 21.78 19.17 -0.15
CA ASP A 159 21.40 19.85 1.10
C ASP A 159 21.97 19.15 2.36
N THR A 160 22.17 17.85 2.32
CA THR A 160 22.55 17.05 3.51
C THR A 160 24.05 16.81 3.61
N PHE A 161 24.75 16.70 2.48
CA PHE A 161 26.16 16.26 2.42
C PHE A 161 27.11 17.32 1.82
N ALA A 162 26.63 18.55 1.60
CA ALA A 162 27.44 19.66 1.08
C ALA A 162 28.42 20.27 2.12
#